data_afb15d4bf277fd428272213c6aadde59
#
_entry.id   afb15d4bf277fd428272213c6aadde59
#
_cell.length_a   1.000
_cell.length_b   1.000
_cell.length_c   1.000
_cell.angle_alpha   90.00
_cell.angle_beta   90.00
_cell.angle_gamma   90.00
#
_symmetry.space_group_name_H-M   'P 1'
#
loop_
_entity.id
_entity.type
_entity.pdbx_description
1 polymer ?
#
loop_
_entity_poly.entity_id
_entity_poly.type
_entity_poly.pdbx_seq_one_letter_code
_entity_poly.pdbx_strand_id
1 'polypeptide(L)'
;EQFSAEQVATIAEQNRGLRAKHVGFDRWLTRNAREHRQPGYVAISISLKRPGIAPGDATTDEMHLIADLAEQYSFGELRVTHEQNFVLSDVAEQDLFELWSTLKEHNLAMPNIGLVSDMIACPGGDFCSLANAKSIPIALGIQEAVDNLDYQFDLGDLSLNISGCINSCGHHHIGNIGILGVDKNGEEWYHCLLYTSPSPRDRQKS
;
A
#
# COMPACT_ATOMS: atom_id res chain seq x y z
N GLU A 1 6.83 4.32 -26.48
CA GLU A 1 8.13 4.83 -26.97
C GLU A 1 9.27 4.07 -26.31
N GLN A 2 10.41 3.97 -27.00
CA GLN A 2 11.63 3.40 -26.42
C GLN A 2 12.62 4.53 -26.17
N PHE A 3 13.09 4.67 -24.94
CA PHE A 3 14.15 5.61 -24.60
C PHE A 3 15.51 5.06 -25.02
N SER A 4 16.38 5.91 -25.56
CA SER A 4 17.79 5.54 -25.77
C SER A 4 18.52 5.46 -24.42
N ALA A 5 19.65 4.76 -24.38
CA ALA A 5 20.46 4.66 -23.15
C ALA A 5 20.92 6.04 -22.63
N GLU A 6 21.18 6.99 -23.54
CA GLU A 6 21.56 8.37 -23.19
C GLU A 6 20.39 9.12 -22.56
N GLN A 7 19.18 8.97 -23.10
CA GLN A 7 17.97 9.56 -22.51
C GLN A 7 17.71 9.01 -21.12
N VAL A 8 17.78 7.68 -20.94
CA VAL A 8 17.60 7.04 -19.62
C VAL A 8 18.62 7.57 -18.61
N ALA A 9 19.90 7.71 -18.99
CA ALA A 9 20.93 8.26 -18.12
C ALA A 9 20.65 9.72 -17.73
N THR A 10 20.18 10.54 -18.67
CA THR A 10 19.82 11.94 -18.43
C THR A 10 18.63 12.05 -17.47
N ILE A 11 17.57 11.26 -17.68
CA ILE A 11 16.39 11.22 -16.81
C ILE A 11 16.76 10.76 -15.39
N ALA A 12 17.61 9.73 -15.27
CA ALA A 12 18.08 9.24 -13.98
C ALA A 12 18.84 10.33 -13.20
N GLU A 13 19.67 11.14 -13.87
CA GLU A 13 20.38 12.24 -13.23
C GLU A 13 19.44 13.37 -12.79
N GLN A 14 18.44 13.71 -13.62
CA GLN A 14 17.41 14.68 -13.27
C GLN A 14 16.62 14.23 -12.03
N ASN A 15 16.18 12.98 -12.02
CA ASN A 15 15.45 12.40 -10.88
C ASN A 15 16.31 12.37 -9.62
N ARG A 16 17.60 12.07 -9.71
CA ARG A 16 18.55 12.16 -8.58
C ARG A 16 18.59 13.57 -8.00
N GLY A 17 18.64 14.60 -8.86
CA GLY A 17 18.59 15.99 -8.44
C GLY A 17 17.28 16.38 -7.76
N LEU A 18 16.14 15.88 -8.24
CA LEU A 18 14.82 16.11 -7.65
C LEU A 18 14.68 15.41 -6.28
N ARG A 19 15.11 14.17 -6.17
CA ARG A 19 15.13 13.41 -4.91
C ARG A 19 15.94 14.11 -3.83
N ALA A 20 17.10 14.63 -4.16
CA ALA A 20 17.95 15.38 -3.23
C ALA A 20 17.30 16.67 -2.72
N LYS A 21 16.45 17.31 -3.53
CA LYS A 21 15.75 18.56 -3.19
C LYS A 21 14.42 18.35 -2.46
N HIS A 22 13.76 17.20 -2.68
CA HIS A 22 12.40 16.94 -2.21
C HIS A 22 12.33 15.61 -1.44
N VAL A 23 12.54 15.66 -0.12
CA VAL A 23 12.52 14.48 0.77
C VAL A 23 11.23 13.67 0.64
N GLY A 24 10.06 14.33 0.48
CA GLY A 24 8.79 13.64 0.30
C GLY A 24 8.73 12.86 -1.01
N PHE A 25 9.27 13.41 -2.10
CA PHE A 25 9.38 12.71 -3.37
C PHE A 25 10.34 11.52 -3.29
N ASP A 26 11.48 11.69 -2.62
CA ASP A 26 12.44 10.61 -2.43
C ASP A 26 11.85 9.42 -1.65
N ARG A 27 11.18 9.70 -0.52
CA ARG A 27 10.48 8.69 0.28
C ARG A 27 9.40 7.96 -0.52
N TRP A 28 8.58 8.72 -1.25
CA TRP A 28 7.52 8.17 -2.07
C TRP A 28 8.09 7.28 -3.18
N LEU A 29 9.08 7.75 -3.91
CA LEU A 29 9.69 6.97 -4.99
C LEU A 29 10.34 5.68 -4.47
N THR A 30 10.99 5.75 -3.29
CA THR A 30 11.62 4.59 -2.65
C THR A 30 10.61 3.51 -2.30
N ARG A 31 9.39 3.87 -1.89
CA ARG A 31 8.37 2.92 -1.45
C ARG A 31 7.40 2.51 -2.55
N ASN A 32 6.99 3.46 -3.37
CA ASN A 32 5.88 3.27 -4.31
C ASN A 32 6.32 2.86 -5.71
N ALA A 33 7.60 3.05 -6.08
CA ALA A 33 8.13 2.63 -7.38
C ALA A 33 8.64 1.18 -7.35
N ARG A 34 8.39 0.46 -8.44
CA ARG A 34 8.94 -0.88 -8.71
C ARG A 34 9.60 -0.88 -10.07
N GLU A 35 10.68 -1.65 -10.18
CA GLU A 35 11.40 -1.82 -11.44
C GLU A 35 10.48 -2.29 -12.57
N HIS A 36 10.67 -1.70 -13.72
CA HIS A 36 9.99 -2.07 -14.95
C HIS A 36 10.94 -2.79 -15.90
N ARG A 37 10.41 -3.74 -16.69
CA ARG A 37 11.23 -4.48 -17.68
C ARG A 37 11.82 -3.57 -18.75
N GLN A 38 11.07 -2.54 -19.16
CA GLN A 38 11.51 -1.56 -20.15
C GLN A 38 12.29 -0.43 -19.48
N PRO A 39 13.56 -0.17 -19.88
CA PRO A 39 14.33 0.96 -19.35
C PRO A 39 13.63 2.31 -19.60
N GLY A 40 13.71 3.21 -18.64
CA GLY A 40 13.06 4.53 -18.66
C GLY A 40 11.61 4.53 -18.19
N TYR A 41 11.10 3.37 -17.75
CA TYR A 41 9.78 3.20 -17.15
C TYR A 41 9.87 2.59 -15.77
N VAL A 42 8.85 2.84 -14.96
CA VAL A 42 8.64 2.22 -13.63
C VAL A 42 7.15 1.92 -13.43
N ALA A 43 6.84 0.94 -12.60
CA ALA A 43 5.49 0.74 -12.11
C ALA A 43 5.31 1.51 -10.80
N ILE A 44 4.23 2.29 -10.67
CA ILE A 44 3.94 3.11 -9.50
C ILE A 44 2.72 2.57 -8.76
N SER A 45 2.90 2.23 -7.50
CA SER A 45 1.80 1.88 -6.60
C SER A 45 1.21 3.16 -5.97
N ILE A 46 -0.11 3.32 -6.08
CA ILE A 46 -0.88 4.37 -5.41
C ILE A 46 -1.50 3.74 -4.17
N SER A 47 -1.05 4.14 -2.99
CA SER A 47 -1.58 3.64 -1.73
C SER A 47 -2.95 4.23 -1.43
N LEU A 48 -3.91 3.36 -1.12
CA LEU A 48 -5.24 3.72 -0.62
C LEU A 48 -5.33 3.61 0.91
N LYS A 49 -4.20 3.68 1.62
CA LYS A 49 -4.11 3.63 3.08
C LYS A 49 -3.66 4.98 3.60
N ARG A 50 -4.63 5.79 3.97
CA ARG A 50 -4.46 7.16 4.46
C ARG A 50 -5.01 7.27 5.88
N PRO A 51 -4.41 8.08 6.74
CA PRO A 51 -4.93 8.30 8.10
C PRO A 51 -6.41 8.71 8.08
N GLY A 52 -7.22 8.05 8.88
CA GLY A 52 -8.65 8.32 9.01
C GLY A 52 -9.57 7.81 7.90
N ILE A 53 -9.01 7.14 6.88
CA ILE A 53 -9.78 6.50 5.80
C ILE A 53 -9.63 4.98 5.93
N ALA A 54 -10.73 4.25 5.73
CA ALA A 54 -10.71 2.80 5.76
C ALA A 54 -9.71 2.25 4.72
N PRO A 55 -8.86 1.26 5.07
CA PRO A 55 -7.87 0.74 4.15
C PRO A 55 -8.48 0.21 2.86
N GLY A 56 -7.99 0.69 1.73
CA GLY A 56 -8.46 0.29 0.41
C GLY A 56 -9.64 1.09 -0.14
N ASP A 57 -10.18 2.03 0.62
CA ASP A 57 -11.28 2.88 0.16
C ASP A 57 -10.77 4.03 -0.72
N ALA A 58 -11.55 4.31 -1.78
CA ALA A 58 -11.40 5.47 -2.65
C ALA A 58 -12.77 6.10 -2.92
N THR A 59 -12.81 7.42 -2.95
CA THR A 59 -14.00 8.17 -3.34
C THR A 59 -14.20 8.14 -4.86
N THR A 60 -15.41 8.49 -5.32
CA THR A 60 -15.70 8.62 -6.76
C THR A 60 -14.74 9.59 -7.45
N ASP A 61 -14.48 10.74 -6.83
CA ASP A 61 -13.60 11.78 -7.41
C ASP A 61 -12.15 11.27 -7.51
N GLU A 62 -11.67 10.55 -6.51
CA GLU A 62 -10.34 9.91 -6.53
C GLU A 62 -10.26 8.83 -7.61
N MET A 63 -11.32 8.03 -7.79
CA MET A 63 -11.38 7.03 -8.86
C MET A 63 -11.30 7.68 -10.25
N HIS A 64 -12.01 8.79 -10.47
CA HIS A 64 -11.92 9.54 -11.70
C HIS A 64 -10.53 10.13 -11.92
N LEU A 65 -9.96 10.77 -10.91
CA LEU A 65 -8.59 11.30 -10.98
C LEU A 65 -7.58 10.21 -11.33
N ILE A 66 -7.65 9.06 -10.66
CA ILE A 66 -6.71 7.95 -10.92
C ILE A 66 -6.89 7.38 -12.32
N ALA A 67 -8.12 7.35 -12.85
CA ALA A 67 -8.38 6.96 -14.24
C ALA A 67 -7.75 7.95 -15.23
N ASP A 68 -7.92 9.25 -15.01
CA ASP A 68 -7.31 10.31 -15.84
C ASP A 68 -5.75 10.21 -15.79
N LEU A 69 -5.18 9.97 -14.60
CA LEU A 69 -3.74 9.75 -14.45
C LEU A 69 -3.26 8.47 -15.16
N ALA A 70 -4.06 7.42 -15.19
CA ALA A 70 -3.74 6.21 -15.94
C ALA A 70 -3.73 6.48 -17.45
N GLU A 71 -4.69 7.24 -17.96
CA GLU A 71 -4.70 7.64 -19.37
C GLU A 71 -3.49 8.52 -19.72
N GLN A 72 -3.15 9.47 -18.84
CA GLN A 72 -2.06 10.41 -19.08
C GLN A 72 -0.67 9.77 -18.97
N TYR A 73 -0.43 8.93 -17.96
CA TYR A 73 0.91 8.48 -17.57
C TYR A 73 1.17 6.97 -17.73
N SER A 74 0.14 6.13 -17.94
CA SER A 74 0.26 4.66 -17.97
C SER A 74 -0.50 4.01 -19.12
N PHE A 75 -0.53 4.66 -20.29
CA PHE A 75 -1.19 4.18 -21.52
C PHE A 75 -2.65 3.74 -21.33
N GLY A 76 -3.36 4.33 -20.37
CA GLY A 76 -4.72 3.96 -20.01
C GLY A 76 -4.81 2.66 -19.19
N GLU A 77 -3.69 2.11 -18.72
CA GLU A 77 -3.69 0.90 -17.93
C GLU A 77 -3.61 1.19 -16.43
N LEU A 78 -4.61 0.69 -15.68
CA LEU A 78 -4.69 0.73 -14.24
C LEU A 78 -4.92 -0.69 -13.71
N ARG A 79 -4.12 -1.11 -12.74
CA ARG A 79 -4.25 -2.42 -12.09
C ARG A 79 -4.61 -2.26 -10.62
N VAL A 80 -5.33 -3.26 -10.08
CA VAL A 80 -5.57 -3.41 -8.64
C VAL A 80 -4.64 -4.47 -8.08
N THR A 81 -4.23 -4.31 -6.83
CA THR A 81 -3.41 -5.30 -6.12
C THR A 81 -4.22 -6.02 -5.06
N HIS A 82 -3.74 -7.18 -4.64
CA HIS A 82 -4.32 -7.92 -3.52
C HIS A 82 -4.08 -7.22 -2.16
N GLU A 83 -3.14 -6.28 -2.11
CA GLU A 83 -2.93 -5.38 -0.97
C GLU A 83 -3.91 -4.20 -0.97
N GLN A 84 -4.97 -4.20 -1.79
CA GLN A 84 -5.96 -3.11 -1.86
C GLN A 84 -5.34 -1.75 -2.23
N ASN A 85 -4.45 -1.74 -3.23
CA ASN A 85 -3.83 -0.55 -3.81
C ASN A 85 -4.06 -0.53 -5.32
N PHE A 86 -3.82 0.62 -5.96
CA PHE A 86 -3.75 0.72 -7.41
C PHE A 86 -2.30 0.71 -7.90
N VAL A 87 -2.11 0.31 -9.17
CA VAL A 87 -0.82 0.38 -9.86
C VAL A 87 -1.00 0.99 -11.24
N LEU A 88 -0.22 2.03 -11.51
CA LEU A 88 0.09 2.52 -12.84
C LEU A 88 1.30 1.74 -13.34
N SER A 89 1.10 0.89 -14.35
CA SER A 89 2.11 -0.13 -14.71
C SER A 89 3.31 0.43 -15.45
N ASP A 90 3.13 1.50 -16.23
CA ASP A 90 4.03 1.89 -17.31
C ASP A 90 4.31 3.41 -17.28
N VAL A 91 4.69 3.93 -16.12
CA VAL A 91 4.97 5.36 -15.94
C VAL A 91 6.38 5.68 -16.45
N ALA A 92 6.51 6.65 -17.36
CA ALA A 92 7.83 7.11 -17.80
C ALA A 92 8.54 7.82 -16.65
N GLU A 93 9.83 7.49 -16.44
CA GLU A 93 10.61 8.04 -15.31
C GLU A 93 10.76 9.56 -15.36
N GLN A 94 10.67 10.18 -16.53
CA GLN A 94 10.70 11.63 -16.70
C GLN A 94 9.48 12.34 -16.11
N ASP A 95 8.34 11.66 -15.99
CA ASP A 95 7.05 12.22 -15.57
C ASP A 95 6.79 12.02 -14.06
N LEU A 96 7.70 11.33 -13.36
CA LEU A 96 7.51 10.91 -11.96
C LEU A 96 7.28 12.07 -10.98
N PHE A 97 7.97 13.18 -11.17
CA PHE A 97 7.84 14.34 -10.27
C PHE A 97 6.49 15.04 -10.45
N GLU A 98 6.01 15.16 -11.69
CA GLU A 98 4.71 15.74 -11.99
C GLU A 98 3.58 14.85 -11.45
N LEU A 99 3.64 13.54 -11.72
CA LEU A 99 2.71 12.56 -11.17
C LEU A 99 2.66 12.61 -9.64
N TRP A 100 3.83 12.60 -8.98
CA TRP A 100 3.90 12.71 -7.52
C TRP A 100 3.28 14.00 -7.00
N SER A 101 3.52 15.13 -7.67
CA SER A 101 2.97 16.42 -7.28
C SER A 101 1.45 16.42 -7.33
N THR A 102 0.88 15.90 -8.42
CA THR A 102 -0.58 15.75 -8.56
C THR A 102 -1.17 14.81 -7.51
N LEU A 103 -0.56 13.64 -7.31
CA LEU A 103 -1.02 12.71 -6.27
C LEU A 103 -0.94 13.32 -4.87
N LYS A 104 0.09 14.13 -4.59
CA LYS A 104 0.27 14.81 -3.31
C LYS A 104 -0.82 15.87 -3.06
N GLU A 105 -1.21 16.63 -4.06
CA GLU A 105 -2.29 17.63 -3.97
C GLU A 105 -3.63 16.98 -3.59
N HIS A 106 -3.82 15.72 -3.98
CA HIS A 106 -5.03 14.93 -3.70
C HIS A 106 -4.86 13.93 -2.54
N ASN A 107 -3.80 14.04 -1.72
CA ASN A 107 -3.49 13.13 -0.61
C ASN A 107 -3.36 11.65 -1.00
N LEU A 108 -2.95 11.36 -2.24
CA LEU A 108 -2.74 10.00 -2.78
C LEU A 108 -1.26 9.62 -2.89
N ALA A 109 -0.34 10.48 -2.45
CA ALA A 109 1.11 10.24 -2.48
C ALA A 109 1.65 9.71 -1.15
N MET A 110 0.95 8.79 -0.48
CA MET A 110 1.43 8.19 0.77
C MET A 110 2.64 7.28 0.50
N PRO A 111 3.79 7.53 1.16
CA PRO A 111 5.01 6.74 0.96
C PRO A 111 5.06 5.53 1.91
N ASN A 112 4.02 4.70 1.89
CA ASN A 112 3.84 3.65 2.90
C ASN A 112 3.73 2.22 2.34
N ILE A 113 3.92 2.02 1.05
CA ILE A 113 3.87 0.68 0.46
C ILE A 113 4.86 -0.26 1.15
N GLY A 114 4.35 -1.38 1.67
CA GLY A 114 5.09 -2.38 2.44
C GLY A 114 5.37 -2.01 3.89
N LEU A 115 4.97 -0.82 4.37
CA LEU A 115 5.06 -0.46 5.78
C LEU A 115 3.82 -0.95 6.56
N VAL A 116 3.87 -0.91 7.88
CA VAL A 116 2.78 -1.37 8.76
C VAL A 116 1.45 -0.66 8.48
N SER A 117 1.47 0.59 8.01
CA SER A 117 0.26 1.30 7.62
C SER A 117 -0.28 0.93 6.24
N ASP A 118 0.49 0.20 5.41
CA ASP A 118 -0.02 -0.44 4.18
C ASP A 118 -0.81 -1.72 4.51
N MET A 119 -1.59 -1.66 5.57
CA MET A 119 -2.33 -2.81 6.08
C MET A 119 -3.47 -3.23 5.17
N ILE A 120 -3.75 -4.54 5.15
CA ILE A 120 -4.93 -5.10 4.48
C ILE A 120 -6.03 -5.29 5.52
N ALA A 121 -7.23 -4.79 5.24
CA ALA A 121 -8.39 -5.02 6.07
C ALA A 121 -9.59 -5.45 5.21
N CYS A 122 -10.23 -6.55 5.57
CA CYS A 122 -11.54 -6.86 4.98
C CYS A 122 -12.60 -5.89 5.53
N PRO A 123 -13.77 -5.75 4.88
CA PRO A 123 -14.82 -4.84 5.36
C PRO A 123 -15.36 -5.21 6.75
N GLY A 124 -15.23 -6.47 7.19
CA GLY A 124 -15.68 -6.92 8.50
C GLY A 124 -17.18 -6.72 8.75
N GLY A 125 -17.57 -6.68 10.03
CA GLY A 125 -18.96 -6.59 10.45
C GLY A 125 -19.66 -5.28 10.07
N ASP A 126 -18.93 -4.28 9.56
CA ASP A 126 -19.56 -3.04 9.09
C ASP A 126 -20.31 -3.24 7.75
N PHE A 127 -19.83 -4.13 6.86
CA PHE A 127 -20.40 -4.35 5.54
C PHE A 127 -20.58 -5.82 5.16
N CYS A 128 -20.17 -6.77 6.00
CA CYS A 128 -20.23 -8.20 5.71
C CYS A 128 -21.08 -8.93 6.74
N SER A 129 -22.21 -9.51 6.33
CA SER A 129 -23.10 -10.28 7.19
C SER A 129 -22.50 -11.61 7.69
N LEU A 130 -21.40 -12.07 7.09
CA LEU A 130 -20.69 -13.29 7.49
C LEU A 130 -19.58 -13.04 8.52
N ALA A 131 -19.28 -11.77 8.81
CA ALA A 131 -18.19 -11.42 9.73
C ALA A 131 -18.63 -11.64 11.19
N ASN A 132 -17.67 -12.04 12.01
CA ASN A 132 -17.83 -12.20 13.45
C ASN A 132 -17.47 -10.92 14.23
N ALA A 133 -16.68 -10.05 13.59
CA ALA A 133 -16.21 -8.80 14.20
C ALA A 133 -15.94 -7.74 13.13
N LYS A 134 -15.86 -6.49 13.55
CA LYS A 134 -15.55 -5.32 12.71
C LYS A 134 -14.05 -5.24 12.46
N SER A 135 -13.64 -5.01 11.22
CA SER A 135 -12.22 -4.85 10.85
C SER A 135 -11.81 -3.39 10.70
N ILE A 136 -12.68 -2.55 10.13
CA ILE A 136 -12.38 -1.15 9.82
C ILE A 136 -12.06 -0.33 11.09
N PRO A 137 -12.84 -0.37 12.18
CA PRO A 137 -12.51 0.39 13.40
C PRO A 137 -11.15 -0.01 13.99
N ILE A 138 -10.80 -1.30 13.92
CA ILE A 138 -9.48 -1.79 14.38
C ILE A 138 -8.36 -1.24 13.49
N ALA A 139 -8.55 -1.27 12.16
CA ALA A 139 -7.59 -0.72 11.22
C ALA A 139 -7.37 0.79 11.46
N LEU A 140 -8.43 1.56 11.62
CA LEU A 140 -8.35 3.01 11.90
C LEU A 140 -7.64 3.30 13.22
N GLY A 141 -7.93 2.56 14.28
CA GLY A 141 -7.25 2.71 15.57
C GLY A 141 -5.75 2.38 15.49
N ILE A 142 -5.37 1.39 14.68
CA ILE A 142 -3.96 1.07 14.44
C ILE A 142 -3.29 2.15 13.58
N GLN A 143 -3.97 2.65 12.53
CA GLN A 143 -3.46 3.77 11.73
C GLN A 143 -3.13 4.99 12.61
N GLU A 144 -4.02 5.35 13.52
CA GLU A 144 -3.81 6.46 14.47
C GLU A 144 -2.60 6.21 15.38
N ALA A 145 -2.43 4.96 15.86
CA ALA A 145 -1.33 4.60 16.73
C ALA A 145 0.04 4.58 16.03
N VAL A 146 0.06 4.36 14.71
CA VAL A 146 1.28 4.29 13.90
C VAL A 146 1.38 5.42 12.87
N ASP A 147 0.79 6.58 13.13
CA ASP A 147 0.76 7.70 12.18
C ASP A 147 2.13 8.33 11.89
N ASN A 148 3.12 8.09 12.77
CA ASN A 148 4.47 8.60 12.62
C ASN A 148 5.24 7.82 11.53
N LEU A 149 5.38 8.43 10.36
CA LEU A 149 6.10 7.84 9.22
C LEU A 149 7.57 7.54 9.52
N ASP A 150 8.27 8.38 10.29
CA ASP A 150 9.68 8.14 10.63
C ASP A 150 9.83 6.86 11.45
N TYR A 151 8.91 6.62 12.39
CA TYR A 151 8.86 5.37 13.15
C TYR A 151 8.55 4.16 12.25
N GLN A 152 7.62 4.30 11.29
CA GLN A 152 7.30 3.22 10.35
C GLN A 152 8.49 2.89 9.43
N PHE A 153 9.22 3.91 8.96
CA PHE A 153 10.44 3.71 8.16
C PHE A 153 11.54 3.01 8.96
N ASP A 154 11.65 3.29 10.25
CA ASP A 154 12.61 2.66 11.17
C ASP A 154 12.27 1.19 11.42
N LEU A 155 10.98 0.84 11.51
CA LEU A 155 10.51 -0.55 11.58
C LEU A 155 10.79 -1.35 10.30
N GLY A 156 10.83 -0.67 9.15
CA GLY A 156 11.00 -1.30 7.84
C GLY A 156 9.77 -2.06 7.35
N ASP A 157 10.00 -3.09 6.52
CA ASP A 157 8.93 -3.87 5.91
C ASP A 157 8.21 -4.72 6.95
N LEU A 158 6.91 -4.43 7.13
CA LEU A 158 6.07 -5.10 8.10
C LEU A 158 4.62 -5.15 7.60
N SER A 159 4.13 -6.33 7.29
CA SER A 159 2.75 -6.55 6.84
C SER A 159 1.80 -6.78 8.02
N LEU A 160 0.68 -6.05 8.03
CA LEU A 160 -0.40 -6.19 8.98
C LEU A 160 -1.69 -6.50 8.23
N ASN A 161 -2.35 -7.60 8.58
CA ASN A 161 -3.50 -8.12 7.86
C ASN A 161 -4.66 -8.39 8.81
N ILE A 162 -5.85 -7.84 8.51
CA ILE A 162 -7.02 -7.90 9.41
C ILE A 162 -8.18 -8.60 8.70
N SER A 163 -8.72 -9.62 9.33
CA SER A 163 -9.93 -10.34 8.88
C SER A 163 -11.00 -10.36 9.97
N GLY A 164 -12.23 -10.02 9.62
CA GLY A 164 -13.36 -10.01 10.54
C GLY A 164 -13.94 -11.41 10.85
N CYS A 165 -13.45 -12.48 10.22
CA CYS A 165 -13.84 -13.87 10.46
C CYS A 165 -12.83 -14.85 9.85
N ILE A 166 -13.10 -16.17 10.08
CA ILE A 166 -12.26 -17.28 9.59
C ILE A 166 -12.19 -17.41 8.07
N ASN A 167 -13.07 -16.75 7.31
CA ASN A 167 -12.99 -16.73 5.83
C ASN A 167 -11.73 -16.04 5.31
N SER A 168 -11.03 -15.31 6.17
CA SER A 168 -9.68 -14.81 5.91
C SER A 168 -9.55 -13.87 4.69
N CYS A 169 -10.58 -13.11 4.37
CA CYS A 169 -10.58 -12.21 3.22
C CYS A 169 -9.49 -11.11 3.29
N GLY A 170 -9.04 -10.75 4.50
CA GLY A 170 -7.88 -9.88 4.72
C GLY A 170 -6.54 -10.63 4.80
N HIS A 171 -6.53 -11.94 4.53
CA HIS A 171 -5.30 -12.76 4.55
C HIS A 171 -4.49 -12.67 5.86
N HIS A 172 -5.17 -12.60 7.02
CA HIS A 172 -4.53 -12.43 8.34
C HIS A 172 -3.46 -13.49 8.66
N HIS A 173 -3.55 -14.67 8.04
CA HIS A 173 -2.66 -15.80 8.28
C HIS A 173 -1.31 -15.74 7.55
N ILE A 174 -1.10 -14.76 6.65
CA ILE A 174 0.18 -14.58 5.91
C ILE A 174 0.91 -13.28 6.26
N GLY A 175 0.27 -12.34 6.97
CA GLY A 175 0.93 -11.12 7.45
C GLY A 175 1.93 -11.40 8.56
N ASN A 176 2.94 -10.55 8.73
CA ASN A 176 3.82 -10.60 9.91
C ASN A 176 3.01 -10.43 11.19
N ILE A 177 1.99 -9.56 11.14
CA ILE A 177 0.97 -9.40 12.16
C ILE A 177 -0.37 -9.73 11.54
N GLY A 178 -1.07 -10.73 12.08
CA GLY A 178 -2.42 -11.10 11.68
C GLY A 178 -3.42 -10.79 12.78
N ILE A 179 -4.56 -10.19 12.43
CA ILE A 179 -5.67 -9.96 13.34
C ILE A 179 -6.90 -10.68 12.81
N LEU A 180 -7.44 -11.59 13.61
CA LEU A 180 -8.63 -12.37 13.29
C LEU A 180 -9.78 -12.00 14.23
N GLY A 181 -10.87 -11.49 13.68
CA GLY A 181 -12.11 -11.29 14.39
C GLY A 181 -12.83 -12.62 14.69
N VAL A 182 -13.27 -12.79 15.93
CA VAL A 182 -13.99 -13.96 16.40
C VAL A 182 -15.18 -13.52 17.25
N ASP A 183 -16.25 -14.30 17.23
CA ASP A 183 -17.36 -14.17 18.19
C ASP A 183 -17.08 -15.00 19.44
N LYS A 184 -17.32 -14.43 20.61
CA LYS A 184 -17.30 -15.15 21.87
C LYS A 184 -18.51 -14.75 22.71
N ASN A 185 -19.52 -15.57 22.69
CA ASN A 185 -20.78 -15.36 23.42
C ASN A 185 -21.57 -14.12 23.00
N GLY A 186 -21.51 -13.75 21.70
CA GLY A 186 -22.17 -12.57 21.15
C GLY A 186 -21.35 -11.27 21.28
N GLU A 187 -20.10 -11.36 21.72
CA GLU A 187 -19.18 -10.24 21.80
C GLU A 187 -18.06 -10.35 20.76
N GLU A 188 -17.65 -9.22 20.19
CA GLU A 188 -16.52 -9.15 19.27
C GLU A 188 -15.20 -9.27 20.03
N TRP A 189 -14.38 -10.24 19.62
CA TRP A 189 -13.02 -10.46 20.12
C TRP A 189 -12.05 -10.57 18.97
N TYR A 190 -10.77 -10.37 19.24
CA TYR A 190 -9.72 -10.40 18.22
C TYR A 190 -8.55 -11.25 18.68
N HIS A 191 -8.17 -12.22 17.84
CA HIS A 191 -6.91 -12.95 17.99
C HIS A 191 -5.81 -12.21 17.25
N CYS A 192 -4.74 -11.85 17.94
CA CYS A 192 -3.53 -11.31 17.35
C CYS A 192 -2.52 -12.44 17.15
N LEU A 193 -2.07 -12.62 15.91
CA LEU A 193 -1.14 -13.63 15.48
C LEU A 193 0.15 -12.94 15.03
N LEU A 194 1.30 -13.35 15.56
CA LEU A 194 2.61 -12.82 15.18
C LEU A 194 3.41 -13.90 14.44
N TYR A 195 3.77 -13.61 13.20
CA TYR A 195 4.56 -14.50 12.34
C TYR A 195 5.95 -13.91 12.12
N THR A 196 6.78 -13.91 13.17
CA THR A 196 8.13 -13.27 13.15
C THR A 196 9.27 -14.19 12.76
N SER A 197 9.01 -15.50 12.68
CA SER A 197 9.99 -16.55 12.29
C SER A 197 9.27 -17.90 12.26
N PRO A 198 9.83 -18.93 11.62
CA PRO A 198 9.33 -20.30 11.78
C PRO A 198 9.23 -20.62 13.27
N SER A 199 8.04 -20.96 13.72
CA SER A 199 7.85 -21.31 15.13
C SER A 199 8.74 -22.49 15.50
N PRO A 200 9.08 -22.71 16.79
CA PRO A 200 9.81 -23.90 17.19
C PRO A 200 9.16 -25.22 16.73
N ARG A 201 7.83 -25.22 16.50
CA ARG A 201 7.11 -26.36 15.94
C ARG A 201 7.40 -26.58 14.46
N ASP A 202 7.65 -25.52 13.70
CA ASP A 202 7.95 -25.62 12.26
C ASP A 202 9.38 -26.13 12.03
N ARG A 203 10.29 -25.86 12.95
CA ARG A 203 11.67 -26.40 12.95
C ARG A 203 11.77 -27.88 13.27
N GLN A 204 10.73 -28.49 13.86
CA GLN A 204 10.71 -29.92 14.19
C GLN A 204 10.23 -30.81 13.03
N LYS A 205 9.79 -30.22 11.91
CA LYS A 205 9.27 -30.94 10.73
C LYS A 205 10.24 -30.96 9.55
N SER A 206 11.45 -30.42 9.69
CA SER A 206 12.52 -30.44 8.68
C SER A 206 13.60 -31.45 9.02
#